data_662a3adc5af8a93a5990383bcbfc2e56
#
_entry.id   662a3adc5af8a93a5990383bcbfc2e56
#
_cell.length_a   1.000
_cell.length_b   1.000
_cell.length_c   1.000
_cell.angle_alpha   90.00
_cell.angle_beta   90.00
_cell.angle_gamma   90.00
#
_symmetry.space_group_name_H-M   'P 1'
#
loop_
_entity.id
_entity.type
_entity.pdbx_description
1 polymer ?
#
loop_
_entity_poly.entity_id
_entity_poly.type
_entity_poly.pdbx_seq_one_letter_code
_entity_poly.pdbx_strand_id
1 'polypeptide(L)'
;EHDITLMAVGDNLMHLGVVASGKQEDGTYDFSMLFQGISPFLNAADIRIINQETVMGGNSRGFSGFPYFNSPTEVGDAIADAGFNVVLQASNHTADQKLDGLLYCADFWKNKHPEVLVTGIHEDASQADDIPLLTIDDVTFAILNYTYGANTETLPLDLLGHLNLLCAVNEQTGQMDFTTLNPQVLEDISRAKELADIVIVCPHWG
;
A
#
# COMPACT_ATOMS: atom_id res chain seq x y z
N GLU A 1 -6.56 6.42 -31.70
CA GLU A 1 -6.32 7.17 -30.43
C GLU A 1 -7.10 6.46 -29.35
N HIS A 2 -6.45 6.07 -28.28
CA HIS A 2 -7.06 5.47 -27.10
C HIS A 2 -6.68 6.31 -25.89
N ASP A 3 -7.68 6.69 -25.09
CA ASP A 3 -7.45 7.45 -23.85
C ASP A 3 -7.34 6.46 -22.70
N ILE A 4 -6.23 6.49 -21.94
CA ILE A 4 -6.06 5.70 -20.72
C ILE A 4 -6.62 6.50 -19.53
N THR A 5 -7.56 5.89 -18.84
CA THR A 5 -8.27 6.50 -17.71
C THR A 5 -7.72 6.02 -16.39
N LEU A 6 -7.39 6.95 -15.50
CA LEU A 6 -6.96 6.64 -14.14
C LEU A 6 -8.02 7.08 -13.14
N MET A 7 -8.36 6.17 -12.22
CA MET A 7 -9.16 6.44 -11.03
C MET A 7 -8.33 6.15 -9.79
N ALA A 8 -8.27 7.10 -8.86
CA ALA A 8 -7.66 6.91 -7.55
C ALA A 8 -8.69 7.20 -6.46
N VAL A 9 -8.75 6.35 -5.45
CA VAL A 9 -9.48 6.60 -4.21
C VAL A 9 -8.49 6.75 -3.05
N GLY A 10 -8.92 7.42 -1.99
CA GLY A 10 -8.09 7.71 -0.84
C GLY A 10 -7.91 6.52 0.11
N ASP A 11 -7.83 6.84 1.39
CA ASP A 11 -7.42 5.91 2.42
C ASP A 11 -8.52 4.93 2.80
N ASN A 12 -8.23 3.64 2.68
CA ASN A 12 -9.02 2.58 3.27
C ASN A 12 -8.53 2.34 4.69
N LEU A 13 -9.10 3.10 5.63
CA LEU A 13 -8.74 3.10 7.05
C LEU A 13 -9.73 2.22 7.83
N MET A 14 -9.29 1.01 8.19
CA MET A 14 -10.14 -0.03 8.79
C MET A 14 -10.27 0.13 10.31
N HIS A 15 -10.99 1.16 10.76
CA HIS A 15 -11.40 1.26 12.16
C HIS A 15 -12.27 0.07 12.58
N LEU A 16 -12.28 -0.29 13.88
CA LEU A 16 -13.05 -1.43 14.39
C LEU A 16 -14.54 -1.40 14.03
N GLY A 17 -15.14 -0.22 13.87
CA GLY A 17 -16.51 -0.09 13.38
C GLY A 17 -16.68 -0.58 11.95
N VAL A 18 -15.69 -0.29 11.07
CA VAL A 18 -15.67 -0.78 9.69
C VAL A 18 -15.41 -2.28 9.69
N VAL A 19 -14.44 -2.77 10.47
CA VAL A 19 -14.20 -4.21 10.63
C VAL A 19 -15.47 -4.94 11.08
N ALA A 20 -16.16 -4.40 12.09
CA ALA A 20 -17.39 -4.99 12.58
C ALA A 20 -18.53 -5.03 11.54
N SER A 21 -18.59 -4.07 10.62
CA SER A 21 -19.62 -4.04 9.57
C SER A 21 -19.48 -5.16 8.53
N GLY A 22 -18.27 -5.69 8.35
CA GLY A 22 -18.02 -6.82 7.44
C GLY A 22 -18.28 -8.19 8.08
N LYS A 23 -18.46 -8.26 9.41
CA LYS A 23 -18.61 -9.54 10.11
C LYS A 23 -19.93 -10.22 9.78
N GLN A 24 -19.85 -11.51 9.38
CA GLN A 24 -20.99 -12.35 9.05
C GLN A 24 -21.46 -13.19 10.24
N GLU A 25 -22.67 -13.77 10.15
CA GLU A 25 -23.26 -14.61 11.22
C GLU A 25 -22.44 -15.87 11.50
N ASP A 26 -21.75 -16.41 10.51
CA ASP A 26 -20.87 -17.58 10.62
C ASP A 26 -19.48 -17.27 11.15
N GLY A 27 -19.20 -15.98 11.42
CA GLY A 27 -17.92 -15.49 11.94
C GLY A 27 -16.87 -15.16 10.88
N THR A 28 -17.18 -15.33 9.61
CA THR A 28 -16.34 -14.84 8.48
C THR A 28 -16.49 -13.33 8.30
N TYR A 29 -15.75 -12.77 7.33
CA TYR A 29 -15.83 -11.35 6.98
C TYR A 29 -16.06 -11.18 5.49
N ASP A 30 -16.91 -10.21 5.12
CA ASP A 30 -17.18 -9.76 3.77
C ASP A 30 -17.18 -8.23 3.73
N PHE A 31 -16.28 -7.66 2.95
CA PHE A 31 -16.14 -6.21 2.77
C PHE A 31 -16.54 -5.73 1.36
N SER A 32 -17.17 -6.57 0.56
CA SER A 32 -17.61 -6.23 -0.80
C SER A 32 -18.50 -4.98 -0.82
N MET A 33 -19.29 -4.79 0.23
CA MET A 33 -20.18 -3.63 0.39
C MET A 33 -19.45 -2.28 0.39
N LEU A 34 -18.17 -2.22 0.79
CA LEU A 34 -17.40 -0.97 0.84
C LEU A 34 -17.20 -0.37 -0.56
N PHE A 35 -17.13 -1.21 -1.59
CA PHE A 35 -16.78 -0.80 -2.95
C PHE A 35 -17.95 -0.81 -3.93
N GLN A 36 -19.12 -1.33 -3.54
CA GLN A 36 -20.29 -1.43 -4.43
C GLN A 36 -20.72 -0.08 -5.03
N GLY A 37 -20.68 0.99 -4.23
CA GLY A 37 -21.11 2.33 -4.66
C GLY A 37 -20.20 2.96 -5.73
N ILE A 38 -18.93 2.56 -5.79
CA ILE A 38 -17.94 3.08 -6.75
C ILE A 38 -17.65 2.12 -7.91
N SER A 39 -18.24 0.93 -7.91
CA SER A 39 -18.05 -0.10 -8.94
C SER A 39 -18.25 0.41 -10.38
N PRO A 40 -19.27 1.25 -10.70
CA PRO A 40 -19.41 1.78 -12.05
C PRO A 40 -18.24 2.63 -12.53
N PHE A 41 -17.58 3.36 -11.60
CA PHE A 41 -16.42 4.19 -11.90
C PHE A 41 -15.17 3.33 -12.05
N LEU A 42 -14.99 2.31 -11.18
CA LEU A 42 -13.89 1.35 -11.30
C LEU A 42 -13.93 0.63 -12.65
N ASN A 43 -15.11 0.17 -13.07
CA ASN A 43 -15.28 -0.52 -14.35
C ASN A 43 -15.00 0.36 -15.57
N ALA A 44 -15.03 1.69 -15.42
CA ALA A 44 -14.77 2.64 -16.49
C ALA A 44 -13.30 3.09 -16.55
N ALA A 45 -12.46 2.70 -15.58
CA ALA A 45 -11.07 3.10 -15.52
C ALA A 45 -10.13 1.94 -15.86
N ASP A 46 -8.98 2.26 -16.48
CA ASP A 46 -7.94 1.30 -16.84
C ASP A 46 -6.96 1.09 -15.66
N ILE A 47 -6.60 2.18 -14.99
CA ILE A 47 -5.76 2.18 -13.79
C ILE A 47 -6.62 2.55 -12.59
N ARG A 48 -6.69 1.66 -11.60
CA ARG A 48 -7.57 1.77 -10.42
C ARG A 48 -6.75 1.63 -9.16
N ILE A 49 -6.50 2.78 -8.53
CA ILE A 49 -5.59 2.91 -7.39
C ILE A 49 -6.39 3.06 -6.09
N ILE A 50 -6.00 2.33 -5.05
CA ILE A 50 -6.47 2.51 -3.68
C ILE A 50 -5.29 2.58 -2.71
N ASN A 51 -5.37 3.43 -1.70
CA ASN A 51 -4.47 3.37 -0.56
C ASN A 51 -5.07 2.45 0.52
N GLN A 52 -4.47 1.27 0.73
CA GLN A 52 -4.80 0.40 1.87
C GLN A 52 -3.96 0.86 3.06
N GLU A 53 -4.46 1.84 3.81
CA GLU A 53 -3.70 2.53 4.85
C GLU A 53 -3.36 1.61 6.02
N THR A 54 -4.30 0.79 6.47
CA THR A 54 -4.12 -0.08 7.63
C THR A 54 -3.57 -1.45 7.24
N VAL A 55 -2.47 -1.84 7.87
CA VAL A 55 -1.79 -3.11 7.58
C VAL A 55 -2.68 -4.34 7.82
N MET A 56 -2.59 -5.33 6.96
CA MET A 56 -3.19 -6.66 7.11
C MET A 56 -2.15 -7.62 7.67
N GLY A 57 -1.86 -7.49 8.97
CA GLY A 57 -0.76 -8.19 9.64
C GLY A 57 -1.04 -9.64 10.04
N GLY A 58 -2.19 -10.19 9.62
CA GLY A 58 -2.61 -11.58 9.87
C GLY A 58 -3.76 -11.72 10.86
N ASN A 59 -4.76 -12.53 10.47
CA ASN A 59 -5.98 -12.74 11.26
C ASN A 59 -5.72 -13.39 12.63
N SER A 60 -4.67 -14.23 12.72
CA SER A 60 -4.29 -14.90 13.98
C SER A 60 -3.82 -13.94 15.08
N ARG A 61 -3.45 -12.69 14.74
CA ARG A 61 -3.07 -11.65 15.70
C ARG A 61 -4.27 -10.97 16.35
N GLY A 62 -5.49 -11.23 15.85
CA GLY A 62 -6.70 -10.50 16.18
C GLY A 62 -6.72 -9.13 15.49
N PHE A 63 -7.92 -8.54 15.37
CA PHE A 63 -8.09 -7.25 14.72
C PHE A 63 -8.04 -6.11 15.75
N SER A 64 -7.43 -5.00 15.36
CA SER A 64 -7.28 -3.80 16.18
C SER A 64 -7.51 -2.52 15.39
N GLY A 65 -7.99 -1.49 16.08
CA GLY A 65 -8.13 -0.14 15.55
C GLY A 65 -7.06 0.79 16.12
N PHE A 66 -7.34 2.11 16.02
CA PHE A 66 -6.45 3.13 16.56
C PHE A 66 -5.99 2.81 17.99
N PRO A 67 -4.69 3.02 18.35
CA PRO A 67 -3.65 3.64 17.53
C PRO A 67 -2.82 2.64 16.69
N TYR A 68 -2.95 1.33 16.89
CA TYR A 68 -2.17 0.31 16.19
C TYR A 68 -3.12 -0.66 15.48
N PHE A 69 -3.28 -0.46 14.18
CA PHE A 69 -4.24 -1.22 13.39
C PHE A 69 -3.73 -2.61 13.03
N ASN A 70 -4.68 -3.55 12.97
CA ASN A 70 -4.53 -4.82 12.26
C ASN A 70 -5.86 -5.14 11.58
N SER A 71 -5.86 -5.14 10.25
CA SER A 71 -7.05 -5.35 9.43
C SER A 71 -7.21 -6.80 9.02
N PRO A 72 -8.45 -7.29 8.83
CA PRO A 72 -8.70 -8.60 8.23
C PRO A 72 -8.13 -8.69 6.81
N THR A 73 -7.58 -9.85 6.43
CA THR A 73 -7.10 -10.09 5.06
C THR A 73 -8.23 -10.09 4.03
N GLU A 74 -9.45 -10.36 4.46
CA GLU A 74 -10.65 -10.32 3.62
C GLU A 74 -10.94 -8.92 3.06
N VAL A 75 -10.36 -7.85 3.62
CA VAL A 75 -10.43 -6.53 3.01
C VAL A 75 -9.56 -6.46 1.75
N GLY A 76 -8.41 -7.15 1.74
CA GLY A 76 -7.57 -7.29 0.54
C GLY A 76 -8.28 -8.07 -0.55
N ASP A 77 -8.98 -9.15 -0.20
CA ASP A 77 -9.83 -9.89 -1.13
C ASP A 77 -10.90 -8.97 -1.75
N ALA A 78 -11.60 -8.20 -0.93
CA ALA A 78 -12.63 -7.29 -1.41
C ALA A 78 -12.09 -6.16 -2.31
N ILE A 79 -10.86 -5.69 -2.07
CA ILE A 79 -10.17 -4.72 -2.94
C ILE A 79 -9.89 -5.33 -4.31
N ALA A 80 -9.32 -6.54 -4.35
CA ALA A 80 -9.02 -7.24 -5.60
C ALA A 80 -10.31 -7.58 -6.36
N ASP A 81 -11.31 -8.12 -5.68
CA ASP A 81 -12.63 -8.47 -6.25
C ASP A 81 -13.39 -7.24 -6.78
N ALA A 82 -13.19 -6.07 -6.17
CA ALA A 82 -13.76 -4.82 -6.67
C ALA A 82 -13.09 -4.34 -7.97
N GLY A 83 -11.94 -4.91 -8.31
CA GLY A 83 -11.22 -4.65 -9.55
C GLY A 83 -10.12 -3.60 -9.43
N PHE A 84 -9.68 -3.23 -8.24
CA PHE A 84 -8.47 -2.42 -8.09
C PHE A 84 -7.26 -3.21 -8.60
N ASN A 85 -6.44 -2.58 -9.44
CA ASN A 85 -5.23 -3.20 -9.99
C ASN A 85 -3.94 -2.56 -9.46
N VAL A 86 -4.04 -1.52 -8.63
CA VAL A 86 -2.92 -0.90 -7.92
C VAL A 86 -3.31 -0.65 -6.47
N VAL A 87 -2.49 -1.15 -5.54
CA VAL A 87 -2.65 -0.95 -4.10
C VAL A 87 -1.41 -0.27 -3.53
N LEU A 88 -1.64 0.88 -2.92
CA LEU A 88 -0.63 1.61 -2.18
C LEU A 88 -0.58 1.09 -0.74
N GLN A 89 0.61 0.72 -0.26
CA GLN A 89 0.79 0.15 1.07
C GLN A 89 1.77 0.95 1.94
N ALA A 90 2.45 1.97 1.40
CA ALA A 90 3.26 2.87 2.23
C ALA A 90 2.36 3.91 2.89
N SER A 91 2.06 3.68 4.17
CA SER A 91 1.32 4.59 5.05
C SER A 91 1.97 4.66 6.43
N ASN A 92 1.56 5.61 7.25
CA ASN A 92 2.00 5.71 8.65
C ASN A 92 1.56 4.51 9.52
N HIS A 93 0.57 3.73 9.06
CA HIS A 93 0.06 2.53 9.75
C HIS A 93 0.63 1.20 9.22
N THR A 94 1.51 1.23 8.24
CA THR A 94 2.13 0.02 7.67
C THR A 94 2.98 -0.73 8.71
N ALA A 95 3.64 0.01 9.61
CA ALA A 95 4.51 -0.55 10.64
C ALA A 95 3.79 -0.98 11.94
N ASP A 96 2.46 -0.81 12.05
CA ASP A 96 1.68 -1.06 13.27
C ASP A 96 1.81 -2.49 13.79
N GLN A 97 1.98 -3.46 12.90
CA GLN A 97 2.17 -4.87 13.24
C GLN A 97 3.64 -5.32 13.11
N LYS A 98 4.59 -4.36 13.11
CA LYS A 98 6.03 -4.58 13.00
C LYS A 98 6.41 -5.30 11.70
N LEU A 99 7.67 -5.71 11.59
CA LEU A 99 8.17 -6.42 10.40
C LEU A 99 7.34 -7.67 10.06
N ASP A 100 7.06 -8.52 11.05
CA ASP A 100 6.30 -9.75 10.81
C ASP A 100 4.91 -9.50 10.22
N GLY A 101 4.24 -8.40 10.63
CA GLY A 101 2.94 -8.04 10.08
C GLY A 101 3.04 -7.45 8.68
N LEU A 102 4.07 -6.64 8.41
CA LEU A 102 4.35 -6.12 7.08
C LEU A 102 4.67 -7.26 6.11
N LEU A 103 5.53 -8.20 6.50
CA LEU A 103 5.90 -9.35 5.68
C LEU A 103 4.69 -10.26 5.39
N TYR A 104 3.82 -10.44 6.40
CA TYR A 104 2.56 -11.18 6.19
C TYR A 104 1.66 -10.47 5.15
N CYS A 105 1.57 -9.15 5.20
CA CYS A 105 0.80 -8.36 4.23
C CYS A 105 1.39 -8.48 2.82
N ALA A 106 2.71 -8.37 2.67
CA ALA A 106 3.39 -8.54 1.38
C ALA A 106 3.19 -9.95 0.80
N ASP A 107 3.35 -10.99 1.64
CA ASP A 107 3.12 -12.40 1.27
C ASP A 107 1.66 -12.65 0.85
N PHE A 108 0.69 -12.06 1.57
CA PHE A 108 -0.73 -12.14 1.21
C PHE A 108 -0.97 -11.65 -0.22
N TRP A 109 -0.51 -10.44 -0.55
CA TRP A 109 -0.69 -9.88 -1.88
C TRP A 109 0.00 -10.71 -2.96
N LYS A 110 1.26 -11.04 -2.74
CA LYS A 110 2.08 -11.81 -3.70
C LYS A 110 1.49 -13.19 -4.04
N ASN A 111 0.98 -13.90 -3.03
CA ASN A 111 0.52 -15.28 -3.20
C ASN A 111 -0.96 -15.40 -3.53
N LYS A 112 -1.79 -14.46 -3.07
CA LYS A 112 -3.24 -14.53 -3.25
C LYS A 112 -3.75 -13.68 -4.39
N HIS A 113 -3.14 -12.51 -4.61
CA HIS A 113 -3.54 -11.54 -5.64
C HIS A 113 -2.34 -11.05 -6.45
N PRO A 114 -1.60 -11.95 -7.14
CA PRO A 114 -0.41 -11.58 -7.92
C PRO A 114 -0.73 -10.69 -9.13
N GLU A 115 -2.00 -10.58 -9.51
CA GLU A 115 -2.48 -9.67 -10.57
C GLU A 115 -2.55 -8.21 -10.13
N VAL A 116 -2.50 -7.93 -8.83
CA VAL A 116 -2.54 -6.58 -8.26
C VAL A 116 -1.13 -6.05 -8.11
N LEU A 117 -0.85 -4.89 -8.68
CA LEU A 117 0.41 -4.19 -8.45
C LEU A 117 0.39 -3.56 -7.05
N VAL A 118 1.21 -4.08 -6.16
CA VAL A 118 1.37 -3.53 -4.80
C VAL A 118 2.68 -2.74 -4.74
N THR A 119 2.63 -1.55 -4.16
CA THR A 119 3.78 -0.66 -4.05
C THR A 119 3.88 -0.04 -2.66
N GLY A 120 5.09 0.33 -2.26
CA GLY A 120 5.35 0.99 -0.98
C GLY A 120 5.87 0.08 0.12
N ILE A 121 5.71 -1.25 -0.03
CA ILE A 121 6.29 -2.26 0.87
C ILE A 121 7.04 -3.33 0.09
N HIS A 122 8.01 -3.99 0.74
CA HIS A 122 8.84 -5.03 0.14
C HIS A 122 8.95 -6.23 1.08
N GLU A 123 8.80 -7.44 0.53
CA GLU A 123 9.02 -8.69 1.26
C GLU A 123 10.51 -8.88 1.58
N ASP A 124 11.39 -8.50 0.65
CA ASP A 124 12.84 -8.53 0.80
C ASP A 124 13.38 -7.10 0.72
N ALA A 125 14.16 -6.67 1.71
CA ALA A 125 14.78 -5.35 1.76
C ALA A 125 15.69 -5.06 0.56
N SER A 126 16.22 -6.09 -0.12
CA SER A 126 16.98 -5.92 -1.37
C SER A 126 16.15 -5.46 -2.56
N GLN A 127 14.82 -5.51 -2.46
CA GLN A 127 13.86 -5.04 -3.47
C GLN A 127 13.49 -3.56 -3.29
N ALA A 128 14.03 -2.88 -2.27
CA ALA A 128 13.72 -1.47 -1.99
C ALA A 128 13.94 -0.56 -3.20
N ASP A 129 14.86 -0.93 -4.07
CA ASP A 129 15.17 -0.19 -5.30
C ASP A 129 14.32 -0.60 -6.52
N ASP A 130 13.45 -1.61 -6.41
CA ASP A 130 12.63 -2.05 -7.53
C ASP A 130 11.60 -0.98 -7.90
N ILE A 131 11.48 -0.69 -9.20
CA ILE A 131 10.50 0.25 -9.71
C ILE A 131 9.25 -0.52 -10.15
N PRO A 132 8.11 -0.34 -9.47
CA PRO A 132 6.86 -1.01 -9.83
C PRO A 132 6.31 -0.46 -11.15
N LEU A 133 6.13 -1.34 -12.14
CA LEU A 133 5.69 -0.98 -13.49
C LEU A 133 4.34 -1.62 -13.81
N LEU A 134 3.48 -0.85 -14.46
CA LEU A 134 2.19 -1.28 -15.00
C LEU A 134 2.10 -0.87 -16.47
N THR A 135 1.82 -1.80 -17.37
CA THR A 135 1.65 -1.50 -18.80
C THR A 135 0.17 -1.64 -19.20
N ILE A 136 -0.38 -0.59 -19.79
CA ILE A 136 -1.74 -0.53 -20.34
C ILE A 136 -1.61 -0.05 -21.78
N ASP A 137 -2.11 -0.82 -22.75
CA ASP A 137 -2.13 -0.47 -24.17
C ASP A 137 -0.79 0.08 -24.71
N ASP A 138 0.30 -0.63 -24.42
CA ASP A 138 1.67 -0.27 -24.82
C ASP A 138 2.26 0.99 -24.14
N VAL A 139 1.53 1.60 -23.17
CA VAL A 139 2.06 2.69 -22.33
C VAL A 139 2.47 2.12 -20.97
N THR A 140 3.71 2.34 -20.58
CA THR A 140 4.25 1.87 -19.32
C THR A 140 4.21 2.99 -18.26
N PHE A 141 3.61 2.67 -17.12
CA PHE A 141 3.52 3.54 -15.95
C PHE A 141 4.44 3.01 -14.85
N ALA A 142 5.24 3.88 -14.24
CA ALA A 142 5.89 3.61 -12.96
C ALA A 142 5.04 4.24 -11.84
N ILE A 143 4.68 3.45 -10.82
CA ILE A 143 3.80 3.90 -9.74
C ILE A 143 4.54 3.80 -8.42
N LEU A 144 5.04 4.93 -7.93
CA LEU A 144 5.85 5.04 -6.72
C LEU A 144 4.99 5.49 -5.54
N ASN A 145 5.07 4.77 -4.43
CA ASN A 145 4.35 5.09 -3.21
C ASN A 145 5.30 5.22 -2.02
N TYR A 146 5.16 6.30 -1.26
CA TYR A 146 5.97 6.59 -0.08
C TYR A 146 5.10 7.15 1.03
N THR A 147 5.45 6.86 2.29
CA THR A 147 4.84 7.51 3.47
C THR A 147 5.76 8.56 4.06
N TYR A 148 5.18 9.64 4.62
CA TYR A 148 5.95 10.65 5.34
C TYR A 148 6.78 10.06 6.49
N GLY A 149 6.33 8.93 7.07
CA GLY A 149 6.97 8.20 8.15
C GLY A 149 6.07 7.11 8.70
N ALA A 150 6.44 6.55 9.83
CA ALA A 150 5.59 5.72 10.69
C ALA A 150 5.19 6.55 11.92
N ASN A 151 4.15 6.16 12.66
CA ASN A 151 3.64 6.88 13.85
C ASN A 151 4.63 6.80 15.05
N THR A 152 5.90 7.05 14.80
CA THR A 152 7.00 7.01 15.76
C THR A 152 8.13 7.94 15.28
N GLU A 153 8.98 8.40 16.18
CA GLU A 153 10.17 9.18 15.82
C GLU A 153 11.33 8.30 15.32
N THR A 154 11.30 7.02 15.66
CA THR A 154 12.37 6.05 15.36
C THR A 154 11.75 4.82 14.71
N LEU A 155 12.12 4.57 13.45
CA LEU A 155 11.76 3.34 12.76
C LEU A 155 12.57 2.16 13.32
N PRO A 156 11.96 1.02 13.65
CA PRO A 156 12.70 -0.21 13.92
C PRO A 156 13.66 -0.55 12.78
N LEU A 157 14.92 -0.88 13.10
CA LEU A 157 15.97 -1.09 12.10
C LEU A 157 15.68 -2.27 11.17
N ASP A 158 14.91 -3.25 11.61
CA ASP A 158 14.47 -4.39 10.83
C ASP A 158 13.40 -4.05 9.77
N LEU A 159 12.83 -2.83 9.82
CA LEU A 159 11.91 -2.32 8.79
C LEU A 159 12.61 -1.54 7.67
N LEU A 160 13.92 -1.27 7.82
CA LEU A 160 14.70 -0.58 6.78
C LEU A 160 14.72 -1.42 5.49
N GLY A 161 14.41 -0.78 4.36
CA GLY A 161 14.29 -1.44 3.06
C GLY A 161 12.97 -2.21 2.84
N HIS A 162 12.13 -2.36 3.87
CA HIS A 162 10.80 -2.98 3.73
C HIS A 162 9.65 -1.98 3.58
N LEU A 163 9.87 -0.70 3.90
CA LEU A 163 8.89 0.38 3.82
C LEU A 163 9.48 1.60 3.11
N ASN A 164 8.80 2.09 2.08
CA ASN A 164 9.21 3.30 1.36
C ASN A 164 8.90 4.57 2.15
N LEU A 165 9.93 5.31 2.51
CA LEU A 165 9.83 6.53 3.32
C LEU A 165 10.09 7.79 2.48
N LEU A 166 9.27 8.83 2.66
CA LEU A 166 9.53 10.19 2.17
C LEU A 166 10.60 10.89 3.00
N CYS A 167 10.60 10.70 4.32
CA CYS A 167 11.56 11.32 5.21
C CYS A 167 12.90 10.58 5.20
N ALA A 168 13.99 11.30 5.40
CA ALA A 168 15.29 10.70 5.60
C ALA A 168 15.33 9.91 6.92
N VAL A 169 16.05 8.80 6.92
CA VAL A 169 16.23 7.95 8.09
C VAL A 169 17.72 7.68 8.33
N ASN A 170 18.13 7.74 9.58
CA ASN A 170 19.46 7.33 9.97
C ASN A 170 19.51 5.79 10.05
N GLU A 171 20.20 5.14 9.15
CA GLU A 171 20.25 3.68 9.02
C GLU A 171 20.88 2.97 10.23
N GLN A 172 21.64 3.68 11.07
CA GLN A 172 22.28 3.10 12.26
C GLN A 172 21.38 3.16 13.50
N THR A 173 20.49 4.16 13.56
CA THR A 173 19.65 4.42 14.74
C THR A 173 18.17 4.30 14.48
N GLY A 174 17.74 4.31 13.20
CA GLY A 174 16.35 4.36 12.82
C GLY A 174 15.70 5.74 13.00
N GLN A 175 16.45 6.77 13.48
CA GLN A 175 15.90 8.10 13.70
C GLN A 175 15.43 8.71 12.38
N MET A 176 14.14 9.10 12.30
CA MET A 176 13.55 9.77 11.15
C MET A 176 13.72 11.29 11.25
N ASP A 177 14.05 11.92 10.13
CA ASP A 177 14.09 13.38 9.97
C ASP A 177 12.95 13.81 9.02
N PHE A 178 11.84 14.20 9.61
CA PHE A 178 10.63 14.64 8.88
C PHE A 178 10.80 15.96 8.13
N THR A 179 11.95 16.64 8.26
CA THR A 179 12.25 17.89 7.57
C THR A 179 13.11 17.70 6.33
N THR A 180 13.68 16.51 6.16
CA THR A 180 14.58 16.18 5.06
C THR A 180 13.98 15.07 4.21
N LEU A 181 13.91 15.31 2.88
CA LEU A 181 13.47 14.29 1.92
C LEU A 181 14.49 13.15 1.87
N ASN A 182 14.01 11.92 1.86
CA ASN A 182 14.85 10.74 1.62
C ASN A 182 15.46 10.84 0.20
N PRO A 183 16.80 10.82 0.05
CA PRO A 183 17.46 10.89 -1.25
C PRO A 183 17.00 9.80 -2.22
N GLN A 184 16.67 8.61 -1.73
CA GLN A 184 16.16 7.48 -2.53
C GLN A 184 14.96 7.86 -3.38
N VAL A 185 14.06 8.73 -2.89
CA VAL A 185 12.88 9.19 -3.64
C VAL A 185 13.28 9.85 -4.97
N LEU A 186 14.33 10.67 -4.97
CA LEU A 186 14.80 11.34 -6.20
C LEU A 186 15.50 10.37 -7.15
N GLU A 187 16.23 9.40 -6.60
CA GLU A 187 16.88 8.34 -7.38
C GLU A 187 15.84 7.45 -8.05
N ASP A 188 14.82 7.02 -7.30
CA ASP A 188 13.72 6.21 -7.84
C ASP A 188 12.94 6.93 -8.94
N ILE A 189 12.61 8.22 -8.75
CA ILE A 189 11.96 9.03 -9.79
C ILE A 189 12.84 9.13 -11.04
N SER A 190 14.15 9.30 -10.87
CA SER A 190 15.09 9.35 -11.99
C SER A 190 15.11 8.03 -12.77
N ARG A 191 15.21 6.90 -12.07
CA ARG A 191 15.20 5.56 -12.66
C ARG A 191 13.84 5.23 -13.30
N ALA A 192 12.74 5.62 -12.63
CA ALA A 192 11.40 5.43 -13.15
C ALA A 192 11.21 6.13 -14.51
N LYS A 193 11.78 7.34 -14.71
CA LYS A 193 11.75 8.06 -15.98
C LYS A 193 12.53 7.38 -17.11
N GLU A 194 13.48 6.50 -16.78
CA GLU A 194 14.24 5.73 -17.77
C GLU A 194 13.48 4.44 -18.16
N LEU A 195 12.57 3.96 -17.31
CA LEU A 195 11.88 2.68 -17.43
C LEU A 195 10.42 2.81 -17.91
N ALA A 196 9.81 3.98 -17.76
CA ALA A 196 8.39 4.18 -18.01
C ALA A 196 8.11 5.46 -18.81
N ASP A 197 7.01 5.44 -19.56
CA ASP A 197 6.53 6.60 -20.30
C ASP A 197 5.93 7.66 -19.38
N ILE A 198 5.30 7.21 -18.27
CA ILE A 198 4.64 8.07 -17.29
C ILE A 198 5.05 7.62 -15.88
N VAL A 199 5.43 8.60 -15.04
CA VAL A 199 5.73 8.36 -13.62
C VAL A 199 4.64 8.98 -12.76
N ILE A 200 4.02 8.16 -11.90
CA ILE A 200 3.03 8.56 -10.92
C ILE A 200 3.65 8.42 -9.53
N VAL A 201 3.69 9.50 -8.76
CA VAL A 201 4.19 9.49 -7.38
C VAL A 201 3.03 9.70 -6.43
N CYS A 202 2.82 8.77 -5.53
CA CYS A 202 1.74 8.73 -4.56
C CYS A 202 2.30 8.89 -3.14
N PRO A 203 2.49 10.12 -2.65
CA PRO A 203 2.92 10.36 -1.28
C PRO A 203 1.75 10.23 -0.32
N HIS A 204 1.96 9.52 0.80
CA HIS A 204 1.04 9.48 1.92
C HIS A 204 1.49 10.50 2.99
N TRP A 205 0.64 11.49 3.25
CA TRP A 205 0.84 12.50 4.29
C TRP A 205 -0.06 12.20 5.48
N GLY A 206 0.50 12.15 6.67
CA GLY A 206 -0.26 11.93 7.90
C GLY A 206 -0.87 13.20 8.49
#